data_d45abbe7090d0028fc81702bd3489f90
#
_entry.id   d45abbe7090d0028fc81702bd3489f90
#
_cell.length_a   1.000
_cell.length_b   1.000
_cell.length_c   1.000
_cell.angle_alpha   90.00
_cell.angle_beta   90.00
_cell.angle_gamma   90.00
#
_symmetry.space_group_name_H-M   'P 1'
#
loop_
_entity.id
_entity.type
_entity.pdbx_description
1 polymer ?
#
loop_
_entity_poly.entity_id
_entity_poly.type
_entity_poly.pdbx_seq_one_letter_code
_entity_poly.pdbx_strand_id
1 'polypeptide(L)'
;MMCIQSAGKGASIVALPGLRGTEHIGFTVPDLDEAERFFVDVIGCEKVYSLGPFERDDDWLADQLNVHPRAVMRELRFFRCKNGPNFEIFQWETPDVQAPQPKNSDIGGHHLAFYVDDIDEALAYLTSHNVKVLGEIVASQNASFGQRWVYFLTPWGMQCELVSYPDGKAYEATASRILWHPMRPAE
;
A
#
# COMPACT_ATOMS: atom_id res chain seq x y z
N MET A 1 -5.07 -14.10 58.96
CA MET A 1 -4.73 -15.03 57.88
C MET A 1 -5.23 -14.42 56.56
N MET A 2 -4.37 -13.65 55.92
CA MET A 2 -4.75 -12.86 54.72
C MET A 2 -4.42 -13.68 53.47
N CYS A 3 -5.45 -14.11 52.72
CA CYS A 3 -5.29 -14.71 51.42
C CYS A 3 -4.85 -13.65 50.41
N ILE A 4 -3.64 -13.78 49.91
CA ILE A 4 -3.13 -13.03 48.75
C ILE A 4 -3.70 -13.71 47.52
N GLN A 5 -4.66 -13.06 46.85
CA GLN A 5 -5.11 -13.47 45.52
C GLN A 5 -4.01 -13.18 44.53
N SER A 6 -3.53 -14.21 43.85
CA SER A 6 -2.60 -14.11 42.74
C SER A 6 -3.23 -13.35 41.60
N ALA A 7 -2.58 -12.30 41.14
CA ALA A 7 -2.93 -11.57 39.92
C ALA A 7 -2.94 -12.55 38.72
N GLY A 8 -4.10 -12.68 38.10
CA GLY A 8 -4.30 -13.48 36.92
C GLY A 8 -3.35 -13.03 35.82
N LYS A 9 -2.61 -13.95 35.21
CA LYS A 9 -1.85 -13.76 33.98
C LYS A 9 -2.84 -13.27 32.92
N GLY A 10 -2.64 -12.06 32.41
CA GLY A 10 -3.44 -11.52 31.33
C GLY A 10 -3.51 -12.53 30.18
N ALA A 11 -4.73 -12.78 29.69
CA ALA A 11 -4.94 -13.65 28.55
C ALA A 11 -4.07 -13.14 27.40
N SER A 12 -3.16 -13.97 26.91
CA SER A 12 -2.41 -13.71 25.70
C SER A 12 -3.44 -13.52 24.57
N ILE A 13 -3.46 -12.35 23.95
CA ILE A 13 -4.26 -12.13 22.74
C ILE A 13 -3.75 -13.14 21.71
N VAL A 14 -4.61 -14.11 21.36
CA VAL A 14 -4.29 -15.09 20.31
C VAL A 14 -4.46 -14.36 18.98
N ALA A 15 -3.34 -13.94 18.41
CA ALA A 15 -3.29 -13.36 17.08
C ALA A 15 -3.16 -14.45 16.02
N LEU A 16 -3.14 -14.06 14.74
CA LEU A 16 -2.90 -15.00 13.63
C LEU A 16 -1.58 -15.75 13.85
N PRO A 17 -1.63 -17.11 13.99
CA PRO A 17 -0.43 -17.88 14.28
C PRO A 17 0.64 -17.71 13.21
N GLY A 18 1.86 -17.41 13.61
CA GLY A 18 3.00 -17.26 12.71
C GLY A 18 3.08 -15.97 11.93
N LEU A 19 2.19 -14.99 12.18
CA LEU A 19 2.25 -13.69 11.51
C LEU A 19 3.62 -13.02 11.72
N ARG A 20 4.25 -12.61 10.61
CA ARG A 20 5.54 -11.89 10.59
C ARG A 20 5.42 -10.45 10.09
N GLY A 21 4.40 -10.14 9.27
CA GLY A 21 4.20 -8.82 8.71
C GLY A 21 3.35 -8.87 7.44
N THR A 22 3.21 -7.74 6.77
CA THR A 22 2.58 -7.64 5.45
C THR A 22 3.59 -8.07 4.38
N GLU A 23 3.23 -9.04 3.55
CA GLU A 23 4.12 -9.58 2.50
C GLU A 23 3.97 -8.81 1.20
N HIS A 24 2.71 -8.63 0.72
CA HIS A 24 2.40 -7.83 -0.45
C HIS A 24 1.06 -7.09 -0.32
N ILE A 25 0.86 -6.14 -1.21
CA ILE A 25 -0.41 -5.47 -1.46
C ILE A 25 -0.81 -5.79 -2.89
N GLY A 26 -1.98 -6.47 -3.05
CA GLY A 26 -2.53 -6.82 -4.35
C GLY A 26 -3.55 -5.79 -4.82
N PHE A 27 -3.49 -5.37 -6.09
CA PHE A 27 -4.47 -4.49 -6.70
C PHE A 27 -4.51 -4.65 -8.22
N THR A 28 -5.65 -4.27 -8.81
CA THR A 28 -5.90 -4.36 -10.24
C THR A 28 -5.71 -3.00 -10.91
N VAL A 29 -5.13 -3.03 -12.10
CA VAL A 29 -4.95 -1.86 -12.95
C VAL A 29 -5.55 -2.11 -14.34
N PRO A 30 -5.94 -1.05 -15.07
CA PRO A 30 -6.47 -1.23 -16.43
C PRO A 30 -5.41 -1.67 -17.45
N ASP A 31 -4.14 -1.29 -17.24
CA ASP A 31 -3.02 -1.55 -18.15
C ASP A 31 -1.74 -1.79 -17.33
N LEU A 32 -1.21 -3.01 -17.39
CA LEU A 32 0.01 -3.40 -16.66
C LEU A 32 1.28 -2.77 -17.24
N ASP A 33 1.32 -2.46 -18.52
CA ASP A 33 2.50 -1.82 -19.12
C ASP A 33 2.57 -0.34 -18.70
N GLU A 34 1.44 0.33 -18.60
CA GLU A 34 1.36 1.68 -18.02
C GLU A 34 1.76 1.67 -16.54
N ALA A 35 1.24 0.70 -15.77
CA ALA A 35 1.56 0.55 -14.36
C ALA A 35 3.06 0.24 -14.14
N GLU A 36 3.65 -0.65 -14.92
CA GLU A 36 5.08 -0.95 -14.85
C GLU A 36 5.92 0.30 -15.13
N ARG A 37 5.65 1.03 -16.21
CA ARG A 37 6.36 2.29 -16.49
C ARG A 37 6.26 3.28 -15.34
N PHE A 38 5.07 3.43 -14.76
CA PHE A 38 4.88 4.34 -13.64
C PHE A 38 5.66 3.88 -12.40
N PHE A 39 5.50 2.63 -11.97
CA PHE A 39 6.16 2.14 -10.76
C PHE A 39 7.68 1.98 -10.91
N VAL A 40 8.16 1.62 -12.08
CA VAL A 40 9.61 1.44 -12.32
C VAL A 40 10.28 2.78 -12.64
N ASP A 41 9.78 3.52 -13.64
CA ASP A 41 10.48 4.68 -14.17
C ASP A 41 10.24 5.95 -13.33
N VAL A 42 9.07 6.05 -12.66
CA VAL A 42 8.73 7.23 -11.86
C VAL A 42 8.94 6.97 -10.36
N ILE A 43 8.40 5.88 -9.81
CA ILE A 43 8.51 5.60 -8.37
C ILE A 43 9.85 4.93 -8.02
N GLY A 44 10.46 4.17 -8.93
CA GLY A 44 11.73 3.49 -8.70
C GLY A 44 11.59 2.13 -8.00
N CYS A 45 10.46 1.45 -8.21
CA CYS A 45 10.30 0.03 -7.85
C CYS A 45 11.04 -0.86 -8.84
N GLU A 46 11.28 -2.11 -8.48
CA GLU A 46 11.92 -3.12 -9.31
C GLU A 46 10.92 -4.20 -9.67
N LYS A 47 10.69 -4.46 -10.97
CA LYS A 47 9.92 -5.63 -11.42
C LYS A 47 10.73 -6.89 -11.14
N VAL A 48 10.12 -7.88 -10.50
CA VAL A 48 10.79 -9.13 -10.12
C VAL A 48 10.41 -10.28 -11.06
N TYR A 49 9.11 -10.53 -11.23
CA TYR A 49 8.61 -11.56 -12.15
C TYR A 49 7.15 -11.27 -12.55
N SER A 50 6.69 -12.04 -13.54
CA SER A 50 5.30 -12.02 -13.97
C SER A 50 4.76 -13.43 -14.18
N LEU A 51 3.43 -13.57 -14.10
CA LEU A 51 2.69 -14.80 -14.35
C LEU A 51 1.49 -14.52 -15.23
N GLY A 52 1.05 -15.51 -15.98
CA GLY A 52 -0.16 -15.43 -16.81
C GLY A 52 0.10 -15.86 -18.26
N PRO A 53 -0.92 -15.90 -19.12
CA PRO A 53 -2.32 -15.71 -18.75
C PRO A 53 -2.88 -16.89 -17.93
N PHE A 54 -3.99 -16.65 -17.21
CA PHE A 54 -4.68 -17.68 -16.46
C PHE A 54 -6.20 -17.53 -16.59
N GLU A 55 -6.88 -18.62 -16.96
CA GLU A 55 -8.32 -18.73 -17.10
C GLU A 55 -8.78 -20.13 -16.73
N ARG A 56 -10.06 -20.28 -16.43
CA ARG A 56 -10.68 -21.58 -16.12
C ARG A 56 -12.09 -21.63 -16.69
N ASP A 57 -12.56 -22.86 -16.93
CA ASP A 57 -13.92 -23.14 -17.41
C ASP A 57 -14.89 -23.60 -16.32
N ASP A 58 -14.40 -23.77 -15.08
CA ASP A 58 -15.16 -24.06 -13.85
C ASP A 58 -15.38 -22.79 -13.01
N ASP A 59 -15.92 -22.94 -11.79
CA ASP A 59 -16.19 -21.84 -10.87
C ASP A 59 -15.04 -21.54 -9.91
N TRP A 60 -13.87 -22.15 -10.13
CA TRP A 60 -12.71 -22.00 -9.25
C TRP A 60 -12.28 -20.53 -9.05
N LEU A 61 -12.36 -19.70 -10.09
CA LEU A 61 -12.01 -18.27 -10.01
C LEU A 61 -12.94 -17.52 -9.05
N ALA A 62 -14.24 -17.84 -9.06
CA ALA A 62 -15.19 -17.25 -8.12
C ALA A 62 -14.95 -17.77 -6.69
N ASP A 63 -14.76 -19.07 -6.55
CA ASP A 63 -14.64 -19.72 -5.25
C ASP A 63 -13.32 -19.38 -4.52
N GLN A 64 -12.23 -19.24 -5.26
CA GLN A 64 -10.91 -19.02 -4.68
C GLN A 64 -10.43 -17.58 -4.73
N LEU A 65 -10.80 -16.82 -5.77
CA LEU A 65 -10.29 -15.47 -6.00
C LEU A 65 -11.35 -14.38 -5.88
N ASN A 66 -12.62 -14.77 -5.69
CA ASN A 66 -13.74 -13.83 -5.61
C ASN A 66 -13.82 -12.89 -6.83
N VAL A 67 -13.55 -13.43 -8.02
CA VAL A 67 -13.70 -12.74 -9.31
C VAL A 67 -14.75 -13.43 -10.15
N HIS A 68 -15.20 -12.80 -11.24
CA HIS A 68 -16.16 -13.44 -12.16
C HIS A 68 -15.61 -14.80 -12.65
N PRO A 69 -16.41 -15.89 -12.67
CA PRO A 69 -15.91 -17.23 -13.02
C PRO A 69 -15.39 -17.33 -14.46
N ARG A 70 -15.78 -16.40 -15.34
CA ARG A 70 -15.29 -16.30 -16.74
C ARG A 70 -14.31 -15.13 -16.93
N ALA A 71 -13.71 -14.62 -15.86
CA ALA A 71 -12.63 -13.66 -15.97
C ALA A 71 -11.36 -14.33 -16.51
N VAL A 72 -10.54 -13.56 -17.16
CA VAL A 72 -9.19 -13.96 -17.60
C VAL A 72 -8.18 -13.05 -16.91
N MET A 73 -7.31 -13.62 -16.10
CA MET A 73 -6.14 -12.89 -15.63
C MET A 73 -5.15 -12.82 -16.81
N ARG A 74 -5.05 -11.66 -17.42
CA ARG A 74 -4.14 -11.47 -18.56
C ARG A 74 -2.70 -11.65 -18.15
N GLU A 75 -2.33 -10.98 -17.07
CA GLU A 75 -1.01 -11.06 -16.44
C GLU A 75 -1.10 -10.53 -15.02
N LEU A 76 -0.21 -10.99 -14.15
CA LEU A 76 0.14 -10.33 -12.91
C LEU A 76 1.65 -10.09 -12.89
N ARG A 77 2.07 -9.00 -12.22
CA ARG A 77 3.48 -8.64 -12.05
C ARG A 77 3.79 -8.35 -10.61
N PHE A 78 4.88 -8.90 -10.11
CA PHE A 78 5.40 -8.61 -8.79
C PHE A 78 6.49 -7.55 -8.84
N PHE A 79 6.36 -6.56 -7.96
CA PHE A 79 7.33 -5.48 -7.80
C PHE A 79 7.83 -5.40 -6.37
N ARG A 80 9.11 -5.12 -6.22
CA ARG A 80 9.72 -4.73 -4.96
C ARG A 80 9.85 -3.21 -4.91
N CYS A 81 9.29 -2.59 -3.87
CA CYS A 81 9.39 -1.15 -3.65
C CYS A 81 10.29 -0.86 -2.43
N LYS A 82 11.61 -0.90 -2.65
CA LYS A 82 12.64 -0.66 -1.62
C LYS A 82 12.42 -1.52 -0.36
N ASN A 83 12.21 -0.89 0.81
CA ASN A 83 12.02 -1.56 2.09
C ASN A 83 10.55 -1.78 2.48
N GLY A 84 9.61 -1.42 1.62
CA GLY A 84 8.17 -1.62 1.84
C GLY A 84 7.70 -3.04 1.52
N PRO A 85 6.38 -3.31 1.68
CA PRO A 85 5.76 -4.53 1.17
C PRO A 85 5.87 -4.58 -0.35
N ASN A 86 5.86 -5.79 -0.91
CA ASN A 86 5.83 -5.98 -2.35
C ASN A 86 4.48 -5.52 -2.93
N PHE A 87 4.43 -5.27 -4.23
CA PHE A 87 3.18 -5.08 -4.95
C PHE A 87 2.93 -6.27 -5.86
N GLU A 88 1.70 -6.80 -5.81
CA GLU A 88 1.16 -7.78 -6.74
C GLU A 88 0.11 -7.08 -7.60
N ILE A 89 0.45 -6.76 -8.84
CA ILE A 89 -0.39 -5.92 -9.71
C ILE A 89 -0.98 -6.79 -10.82
N PHE A 90 -2.31 -6.73 -10.95
CA PHE A 90 -3.08 -7.55 -11.88
C PHE A 90 -3.64 -6.73 -13.02
N GLN A 91 -3.76 -7.40 -14.19
CA GLN A 91 -4.64 -6.98 -15.27
C GLN A 91 -5.63 -8.10 -15.56
N TRP A 92 -6.92 -7.76 -15.44
CA TRP A 92 -8.01 -8.67 -15.69
C TRP A 92 -8.83 -8.26 -16.90
N GLU A 93 -9.30 -9.25 -17.65
CA GLU A 93 -10.43 -9.13 -18.55
C GLU A 93 -11.62 -9.85 -17.90
N THR A 94 -12.75 -9.17 -17.74
CA THR A 94 -13.93 -9.72 -17.07
C THR A 94 -15.21 -9.27 -17.78
N PRO A 95 -16.27 -10.13 -17.82
CA PRO A 95 -17.59 -9.72 -18.24
C PRO A 95 -18.25 -8.67 -17.33
N ASP A 96 -17.79 -8.53 -16.09
CA ASP A 96 -18.30 -7.53 -15.15
C ASP A 96 -17.98 -6.11 -15.62
N VAL A 97 -18.89 -5.19 -15.31
CA VAL A 97 -18.65 -3.75 -15.51
C VAL A 97 -17.55 -3.30 -14.57
N GLN A 98 -16.46 -2.79 -15.13
CA GLN A 98 -15.37 -2.22 -14.33
C GLN A 98 -15.85 -0.93 -13.65
N ALA A 99 -15.74 -0.90 -12.33
CA ALA A 99 -15.98 0.30 -11.55
C ALA A 99 -14.84 1.32 -11.78
N PRO A 100 -15.12 2.62 -11.71
CA PRO A 100 -14.05 3.61 -11.69
C PRO A 100 -13.19 3.43 -10.44
N GLN A 101 -11.94 3.92 -10.50
CA GLN A 101 -11.04 3.93 -9.33
C GLN A 101 -11.74 4.61 -8.13
N PRO A 102 -11.88 3.93 -6.97
CA PRO A 102 -12.56 4.51 -5.82
C PRO A 102 -11.78 5.72 -5.27
N LYS A 103 -12.51 6.71 -4.80
CA LYS A 103 -11.91 7.83 -4.06
C LYS A 103 -11.47 7.35 -2.67
N ASN A 104 -10.55 8.07 -2.06
CA ASN A 104 -10.09 7.78 -0.70
C ASN A 104 -11.21 7.75 0.36
N SER A 105 -12.36 8.40 0.07
CA SER A 105 -13.56 8.42 0.93
C SER A 105 -14.54 7.29 0.70
N ASP A 106 -14.38 6.50 -0.36
CA ASP A 106 -15.30 5.43 -0.71
C ASP A 106 -14.99 4.16 0.08
N ILE A 107 -16.01 3.29 0.30
CA ILE A 107 -15.75 1.95 0.85
C ILE A 107 -14.87 1.18 -0.15
N GLY A 108 -13.72 0.67 0.31
CA GLY A 108 -12.68 0.11 -0.57
C GLY A 108 -11.69 1.16 -1.08
N GLY A 109 -11.95 2.45 -0.83
CA GLY A 109 -10.98 3.52 -1.10
C GLY A 109 -9.70 3.34 -0.27
N HIS A 110 -8.57 3.53 -0.93
CA HIS A 110 -7.25 3.37 -0.32
C HIS A 110 -6.23 4.24 -1.05
N HIS A 111 -5.07 4.38 -0.43
CA HIS A 111 -3.91 4.99 -1.08
C HIS A 111 -2.63 4.26 -0.68
N LEU A 112 -1.61 4.34 -1.52
CA LEU A 112 -0.25 3.89 -1.22
C LEU A 112 0.59 5.09 -0.79
N ALA A 113 1.18 5.03 0.41
CA ALA A 113 2.06 6.08 0.91
C ALA A 113 3.53 5.69 0.73
N PHE A 114 4.29 6.57 0.09
CA PHE A 114 5.73 6.43 -0.12
C PHE A 114 6.47 7.39 0.79
N TYR A 115 7.34 6.86 1.64
CA TYR A 115 8.22 7.67 2.45
C TYR A 115 9.37 8.21 1.61
N VAL A 116 9.63 9.52 1.74
CA VAL A 116 10.75 10.21 1.12
C VAL A 116 11.50 11.04 2.15
N ASP A 117 12.79 11.19 1.97
CA ASP A 117 13.63 11.98 2.89
C ASP A 117 13.34 13.47 2.76
N ASP A 118 13.23 13.96 1.53
CA ASP A 118 12.88 15.35 1.21
C ASP A 118 11.60 15.39 0.34
N ILE A 119 10.51 15.87 0.94
CA ILE A 119 9.21 15.92 0.27
C ILE A 119 9.14 17.05 -0.77
N ASP A 120 9.89 18.15 -0.60
CA ASP A 120 9.90 19.25 -1.56
C ASP A 120 10.64 18.83 -2.83
N GLU A 121 11.77 18.16 -2.71
CA GLU A 121 12.51 17.58 -3.84
C GLU A 121 11.66 16.50 -4.55
N ALA A 122 11.04 15.59 -3.80
CA ALA A 122 10.18 14.53 -4.35
C ALA A 122 8.96 15.10 -5.08
N LEU A 123 8.33 16.15 -4.55
CA LEU A 123 7.21 16.82 -5.20
C LEU A 123 7.63 17.50 -6.51
N ALA A 124 8.77 18.19 -6.51
CA ALA A 124 9.33 18.80 -7.72
C ALA A 124 9.63 17.74 -8.79
N TYR A 125 10.18 16.58 -8.37
CA TYR A 125 10.42 15.44 -9.25
C TYR A 125 9.12 14.92 -9.88
N LEU A 126 8.08 14.61 -9.09
CA LEU A 126 6.78 14.14 -9.61
C LEU A 126 6.17 15.15 -10.59
N THR A 127 6.25 16.45 -10.27
CA THR A 127 5.76 17.51 -11.14
C THR A 127 6.50 17.54 -12.47
N SER A 128 7.82 17.39 -12.47
CA SER A 128 8.65 17.34 -13.70
C SER A 128 8.35 16.12 -14.58
N HIS A 129 7.78 15.04 -13.98
CA HIS A 129 7.32 13.84 -14.68
C HIS A 129 5.83 13.89 -15.03
N ASN A 130 5.19 15.07 -14.96
CA ASN A 130 3.78 15.29 -15.26
C ASN A 130 2.81 14.43 -14.41
N VAL A 131 3.19 14.03 -13.20
CA VAL A 131 2.32 13.35 -12.27
C VAL A 131 1.31 14.34 -11.70
N LYS A 132 0.03 13.96 -11.69
CA LYS A 132 -1.05 14.81 -11.15
C LYS A 132 -1.00 14.87 -9.63
N VAL A 133 -0.52 15.97 -9.09
CA VAL A 133 -0.51 16.26 -7.65
C VAL A 133 -1.87 16.82 -7.22
N LEU A 134 -2.32 16.49 -6.00
CA LEU A 134 -3.57 16.96 -5.39
C LEU A 134 -3.27 17.96 -4.27
N GLY A 135 -3.49 19.24 -4.54
CA GLY A 135 -3.26 20.32 -3.56
C GLY A 135 -1.78 20.60 -3.32
N GLU A 136 -1.47 21.00 -2.10
CA GLU A 136 -0.15 21.40 -1.63
C GLU A 136 0.35 20.49 -0.51
N ILE A 137 1.63 20.58 -0.15
CA ILE A 137 2.18 19.85 0.99
C ILE A 137 1.51 20.32 2.28
N VAL A 138 0.98 19.39 3.04
CA VAL A 138 0.31 19.62 4.33
C VAL A 138 1.22 19.20 5.47
N ALA A 139 1.35 20.04 6.49
CA ALA A 139 1.98 19.68 7.76
C ALA A 139 0.94 19.09 8.72
N SER A 140 1.20 17.91 9.23
CA SER A 140 0.33 17.22 10.18
C SER A 140 0.36 17.87 11.56
N GLN A 141 -0.71 17.65 12.32
CA GLN A 141 -0.88 18.19 13.68
C GLN A 141 -1.01 17.06 14.72
N ASN A 142 -1.02 17.43 15.99
CA ASN A 142 -1.23 16.51 17.13
C ASN A 142 -0.24 15.33 17.13
N ALA A 143 -0.72 14.11 17.24
CA ALA A 143 0.10 12.89 17.29
C ALA A 143 1.02 12.71 16.07
N SER A 144 0.62 13.22 14.91
CA SER A 144 1.39 13.17 13.66
C SER A 144 2.23 14.43 13.41
N PHE A 145 2.29 15.37 14.36
CA PHE A 145 3.17 16.55 14.23
C PHE A 145 4.61 16.11 13.93
N GLY A 146 5.26 16.79 12.99
CA GLY A 146 6.55 16.40 12.41
C GLY A 146 6.44 15.77 11.02
N GLN A 147 5.26 15.22 10.68
CA GLN A 147 5.00 14.66 9.36
C GLN A 147 4.52 15.74 8.39
N ARG A 148 5.04 15.69 7.15
CA ARG A 148 4.54 16.42 5.98
C ARG A 148 4.07 15.41 4.94
N TRP A 149 3.02 15.74 4.18
CA TRP A 149 2.46 14.84 3.18
C TRP A 149 1.78 15.59 2.04
N VAL A 150 1.66 14.93 0.90
CA VAL A 150 0.89 15.40 -0.26
C VAL A 150 0.39 14.20 -1.06
N TYR A 151 -0.85 14.30 -1.56
CA TYR A 151 -1.41 13.27 -2.43
C TYR A 151 -1.08 13.52 -3.90
N PHE A 152 -1.02 12.44 -4.66
CA PHE A 152 -0.91 12.45 -6.11
C PHE A 152 -1.67 11.27 -6.71
N LEU A 153 -1.92 11.29 -8.02
CA LEU A 153 -2.61 10.22 -8.72
C LEU A 153 -1.68 9.51 -9.69
N THR A 154 -1.84 8.19 -9.77
CA THR A 154 -1.30 7.40 -10.88
C THR A 154 -1.99 7.79 -12.21
N PRO A 155 -1.45 7.39 -13.38
CA PRO A 155 -2.10 7.65 -14.67
C PRO A 155 -3.55 7.17 -14.74
N TRP A 156 -3.89 6.03 -14.13
CA TRP A 156 -5.24 5.46 -14.08
C TRP A 156 -6.09 5.97 -12.92
N GLY A 157 -5.61 6.94 -12.13
CA GLY A 157 -6.37 7.64 -11.10
C GLY A 157 -6.32 7.03 -9.69
N MET A 158 -5.53 6.00 -9.43
CA MET A 158 -5.31 5.49 -8.07
C MET A 158 -4.58 6.54 -7.24
N GLN A 159 -5.05 6.75 -6.00
CA GLN A 159 -4.45 7.72 -5.10
C GLN A 159 -3.18 7.18 -4.46
N CYS A 160 -2.15 8.01 -4.45
CA CYS A 160 -0.89 7.79 -3.76
C CYS A 160 -0.56 9.00 -2.86
N GLU A 161 0.39 8.82 -1.96
CA GLU A 161 0.84 9.85 -1.02
C GLU A 161 2.38 9.89 -0.99
N LEU A 162 2.97 11.08 -0.98
CA LEU A 162 4.31 11.27 -0.45
C LEU A 162 4.19 11.62 1.03
N VAL A 163 5.04 11.03 1.85
CA VAL A 163 5.11 11.32 3.29
C VAL A 163 6.57 11.44 3.73
N SER A 164 6.87 12.44 4.57
CA SER A 164 8.20 12.69 5.12
C SER A 164 8.11 13.13 6.58
N TYR A 165 8.95 12.56 7.43
CA TYR A 165 9.11 12.90 8.85
C TYR A 165 10.50 12.49 9.35
N PRO A 166 11.58 13.11 8.83
CA PRO A 166 12.96 12.69 9.11
C PRO A 166 13.32 12.78 10.61
N ASP A 167 12.69 13.70 11.33
CA ASP A 167 12.89 13.91 12.77
C ASP A 167 11.85 13.14 13.64
N GLY A 168 11.09 12.21 13.02
CA GLY A 168 10.02 11.46 13.70
C GLY A 168 8.71 12.23 13.84
N LYS A 169 7.77 11.61 14.57
CA LYS A 169 6.44 12.17 14.85
C LYS A 169 6.22 12.35 16.35
N ALA A 170 5.42 13.32 16.73
CA ALA A 170 5.18 13.66 18.15
C ALA A 170 4.72 12.47 19.01
N TYR A 171 3.92 11.54 18.45
CA TYR A 171 3.46 10.37 19.20
C TYR A 171 4.60 9.46 19.68
N GLU A 172 5.75 9.46 18.99
CA GLU A 172 6.89 8.58 19.29
C GLU A 172 7.50 8.88 20.67
N ALA A 173 7.37 10.12 21.16
CA ALA A 173 7.87 10.53 22.47
C ALA A 173 7.16 9.84 23.65
N THR A 174 5.93 9.36 23.46
CA THR A 174 5.10 8.78 24.54
C THR A 174 4.57 7.39 24.23
N ALA A 175 4.73 6.92 23.00
CA ALA A 175 4.23 5.62 22.58
C ALA A 175 5.04 4.46 23.16
N SER A 176 4.37 3.42 23.64
CA SER A 176 5.00 2.17 24.07
C SER A 176 5.49 1.31 22.88
N ARG A 177 5.03 1.61 21.68
CA ARG A 177 5.45 0.99 20.41
C ARG A 177 5.33 2.01 19.28
N ILE A 178 6.36 2.15 18.48
CA ILE A 178 6.34 3.00 17.28
C ILE A 178 5.82 2.23 16.06
N LEU A 179 5.31 2.96 15.08
CA LEU A 179 4.93 2.39 13.80
C LEU A 179 6.16 1.95 13.01
N TRP A 180 6.00 0.92 12.19
CA TRP A 180 7.04 0.50 11.26
C TRP A 180 7.48 1.67 10.38
N HIS A 181 8.78 1.75 10.09
CA HIS A 181 9.37 2.82 9.29
C HIS A 181 10.33 2.23 8.25
N PRO A 182 10.23 2.62 6.95
CA PRO A 182 11.05 2.03 5.90
C PRO A 182 12.56 2.27 6.06
N MET A 183 12.98 3.32 6.77
CA MET A 183 14.38 3.57 7.09
C MET A 183 14.90 2.72 8.25
N ARG A 184 13.98 2.10 9.00
CA ARG A 184 14.29 1.25 10.18
C ARG A 184 13.50 -0.06 10.11
N PRO A 185 13.65 -0.86 9.04
CA PRO A 185 12.77 -2.01 8.78
C PRO A 185 12.91 -3.15 9.79
N ALA A 186 13.94 -3.14 10.62
CA ALA A 186 14.21 -4.17 11.63
C ALA A 186 13.71 -3.83 13.04
N GLU A 187 13.15 -2.63 13.26
CA GLU A 187 12.64 -2.17 14.56
C GLU A 187 11.18 -2.55 14.81
#